data_fc2329fe753d068fd4215172b96a28b8
#
_entry.id   fc2329fe753d068fd4215172b96a28b8
#
_cell.length_a   1.000
_cell.length_b   1.000
_cell.length_c   1.000
_cell.angle_alpha   90.00
_cell.angle_beta   90.00
_cell.angle_gamma   90.00
#
_symmetry.space_group_name_H-M   'P 1'
#
loop_
_entity.id
_entity.type
_entity.pdbx_description
1 polymer ?
#
loop_
_entity_poly.entity_id
_entity_poly.type
_entity_poly.pdbx_seq_one_letter_code
_entity_poly.pdbx_strand_id
1 'polypeptide(L)'
;NNPISPFVSNPGYYIVDSIINKTLDNGFSHDHFYLSPLSNNINEQAVWIEGIGSLSLINAPGGTPNVNGAGKLSCYFGDGNIIYSQLDSISSCVYSNSSSNVTNLSFGTSPKVKFYTDLFGKLTDLKFNTPIFIHYDDGTVKKYIYLD
;
A
#
# COMPACT_ATOMS: atom_id res chain seq x y z
N ASN A 1 -26.75 -6.96 -6.98
CA ASN A 1 -26.04 -5.71 -6.66
C ASN A 1 -25.60 -5.80 -5.22
N ASN A 2 -24.40 -6.33 -4.99
CA ASN A 2 -23.76 -6.24 -3.69
C ASN A 2 -23.43 -4.76 -3.44
N PRO A 3 -23.80 -4.19 -2.32
CA PRO A 3 -23.31 -2.88 -1.92
C PRO A 3 -21.80 -3.04 -1.68
N ILE A 4 -21.04 -2.64 -2.67
CA ILE A 4 -19.62 -2.46 -2.53
C ILE A 4 -19.45 -1.43 -1.43
N SER A 5 -18.68 -1.76 -0.42
CA SER A 5 -18.35 -0.99 0.77
C SER A 5 -18.90 0.46 0.78
N PRO A 6 -19.61 0.91 1.82
CA PRO A 6 -20.11 2.29 1.93
C PRO A 6 -19.01 3.35 1.85
N PHE A 7 -17.76 2.94 1.83
CA PHE A 7 -16.58 3.80 1.73
C PHE A 7 -16.12 4.08 0.29
N VAL A 8 -16.75 3.48 -0.72
CA VAL A 8 -16.36 3.64 -2.12
C VAL A 8 -17.56 4.17 -2.88
N SER A 9 -17.60 5.47 -3.07
CA SER A 9 -18.74 6.10 -3.69
C SER A 9 -18.82 5.89 -5.18
N ASN A 10 -17.89 5.39 -5.91
CA ASN A 10 -18.06 5.17 -7.36
C ASN A 10 -16.93 4.34 -7.98
N PRO A 11 -16.99 3.01 -7.90
CA PRO A 11 -16.21 2.17 -8.79
C PRO A 11 -16.81 2.30 -10.20
N GLY A 12 -16.02 2.66 -11.19
CA GLY A 12 -16.53 2.80 -12.53
C GLY A 12 -15.47 3.01 -13.58
N TYR A 13 -15.94 3.19 -14.80
CA TYR A 13 -15.09 3.59 -15.91
C TYR A 13 -15.00 5.10 -15.97
N TYR A 14 -13.80 5.61 -16.18
CA TYR A 14 -13.49 7.03 -16.29
C TYR A 14 -12.84 7.33 -17.63
N ILE A 15 -13.05 8.53 -18.12
CA ILE A 15 -12.38 9.08 -19.30
C ILE A 15 -11.44 10.18 -18.82
N VAL A 16 -10.26 10.25 -19.39
CA VAL A 16 -9.36 11.39 -19.20
C VAL A 16 -9.91 12.58 -20.00
N ASP A 17 -10.41 13.59 -19.29
CA ASP A 17 -10.90 14.82 -19.91
C ASP A 17 -9.78 15.78 -20.29
N SER A 18 -8.80 15.90 -19.41
CA SER A 18 -7.67 16.80 -19.60
C SER A 18 -6.44 16.34 -18.84
N ILE A 19 -5.30 16.75 -19.34
CA ILE A 19 -4.00 16.58 -18.69
C ILE A 19 -3.40 17.96 -18.52
N ILE A 20 -3.10 18.34 -17.27
CA ILE A 20 -2.55 19.66 -16.94
C ILE A 20 -1.25 19.44 -16.16
N ASN A 21 -0.16 19.99 -16.69
CA ASN A 21 1.12 19.98 -16.01
C ASN A 21 1.14 21.06 -14.91
N LYS A 22 1.49 20.65 -13.67
CA LYS A 22 1.56 21.54 -12.51
C LYS A 22 2.81 21.24 -11.70
N THR A 23 3.42 22.29 -11.16
CA THR A 23 4.53 22.17 -10.23
C THR A 23 4.03 21.79 -8.84
N LEU A 24 4.64 20.79 -8.24
CA LEU A 24 4.34 20.30 -6.89
C LEU A 24 5.31 20.88 -5.85
N ASP A 25 5.15 20.51 -4.58
CA ASP A 25 5.93 21.01 -3.45
C ASP A 25 7.42 20.69 -3.54
N ASN A 26 7.77 19.64 -4.29
CA ASN A 26 9.16 19.29 -4.59
C ASN A 26 9.83 20.18 -5.66
N GLY A 27 9.10 21.13 -6.24
CA GLY A 27 9.57 22.02 -7.30
C GLY A 27 9.58 21.40 -8.69
N PHE A 28 9.20 20.14 -8.86
CA PHE A 28 9.10 19.46 -10.14
C PHE A 28 7.69 19.50 -10.71
N SER A 29 7.60 19.52 -12.03
CA SER A 29 6.32 19.49 -12.75
C SER A 29 5.86 18.06 -12.96
N HIS A 30 4.59 17.82 -12.69
CA HIS A 30 3.93 16.51 -12.82
C HIS A 30 2.63 16.66 -13.60
N ASP A 31 2.28 15.67 -14.39
CA ASP A 31 1.03 15.65 -15.13
C ASP A 31 -0.14 15.28 -14.20
N HIS A 32 -1.16 16.10 -14.22
CA HIS A 32 -2.42 15.90 -13.52
C HIS A 32 -3.48 15.44 -14.52
N PHE A 33 -3.93 14.21 -14.37
CA PHE A 33 -4.98 13.61 -15.19
C PHE A 33 -6.33 13.86 -14.53
N TYR A 34 -7.16 14.66 -15.17
CA TYR A 34 -8.54 14.92 -14.74
C TYR A 34 -9.44 13.89 -15.40
N LEU A 35 -10.18 13.16 -14.58
CA LEU A 35 -10.97 12.01 -14.99
C LEU A 35 -12.46 12.28 -14.75
N SER A 36 -13.28 12.12 -15.78
CA SER A 36 -14.74 12.14 -15.65
C SER A 36 -15.33 10.75 -15.72
N PRO A 37 -16.35 10.47 -14.90
CA PRO A 37 -17.03 9.19 -14.94
C PRO A 37 -17.85 9.06 -16.22
N LEU A 38 -17.86 7.86 -16.81
CA LEU A 38 -18.71 7.52 -17.97
C LEU A 38 -20.20 7.47 -17.64
N SER A 39 -20.56 7.36 -16.38
CA SER A 39 -21.94 7.24 -15.93
C SER A 39 -22.47 8.59 -15.43
N ASN A 40 -23.61 9.01 -15.95
CA ASN A 40 -24.27 10.28 -15.59
C ASN A 40 -24.74 10.35 -14.11
N ASN A 41 -24.62 9.28 -13.36
CA ASN A 41 -25.02 9.22 -11.96
C ASN A 41 -23.91 9.60 -10.97
N ILE A 42 -22.76 10.02 -11.47
CA ILE A 42 -21.58 10.31 -10.69
C ILE A 42 -21.13 11.73 -11.00
N ASN A 43 -21.25 12.62 -10.04
CA ASN A 43 -20.94 14.05 -10.21
C ASN A 43 -19.50 14.43 -9.78
N GLU A 44 -18.63 13.45 -9.53
CA GLU A 44 -17.32 13.73 -8.96
C GLU A 44 -16.20 13.43 -9.93
N GLN A 45 -15.39 14.42 -10.21
CA GLN A 45 -14.13 14.29 -10.93
C GLN A 45 -13.10 13.58 -10.07
N ALA A 46 -12.41 12.63 -10.67
CA ALA A 46 -11.21 12.05 -10.08
C ALA A 46 -9.96 12.78 -10.62
N VAL A 47 -8.94 12.88 -9.80
CA VAL A 47 -7.65 13.43 -10.21
C VAL A 47 -6.55 12.44 -9.87
N TRP A 48 -5.73 12.15 -10.87
CA TRP A 48 -4.50 11.38 -10.70
C TRP A 48 -3.30 12.26 -10.99
N ILE A 49 -2.24 12.07 -10.24
CA ILE A 49 -0.97 12.77 -10.46
C ILE A 49 0.10 11.75 -10.85
N GLU A 50 0.84 12.06 -11.89
CA GLU A 50 1.98 11.26 -12.33
C GLU A 50 2.97 11.01 -11.18
N GLY A 51 3.34 9.74 -10.98
CA GLY A 51 4.25 9.32 -9.91
C GLY A 51 3.66 9.28 -8.50
N ILE A 52 2.44 9.79 -8.30
CA ILE A 52 1.76 9.79 -7.00
C ILE A 52 0.54 8.85 -7.02
N GLY A 53 -0.26 8.91 -8.08
CA GLY A 53 -1.49 8.15 -8.23
C GLY A 53 -2.74 8.95 -7.92
N SER A 54 -3.78 8.29 -7.42
CA SER A 54 -5.08 8.91 -7.14
C SER A 54 -5.02 9.84 -5.94
N LEU A 55 -5.63 11.03 -6.06
CA LEU A 55 -5.85 11.95 -4.93
C LEU A 55 -7.00 11.52 -4.01
N SER A 56 -7.74 10.48 -4.39
CA SER A 56 -8.73 9.81 -3.56
C SER A 56 -8.19 8.46 -3.08
N LEU A 57 -9.04 7.49 -2.79
CA LEU A 57 -8.59 6.15 -2.39
C LEU A 57 -7.81 5.47 -3.52
N ILE A 58 -6.74 4.77 -3.17
CA ILE A 58 -5.82 4.10 -4.12
C ILE A 58 -6.56 3.13 -5.05
N ASN A 59 -7.60 2.46 -4.55
CA ASN A 59 -8.38 1.47 -5.28
C ASN A 59 -9.73 2.00 -5.81
N ALA A 60 -10.01 3.29 -5.61
CA ALA A 60 -11.22 3.94 -6.08
C ALA A 60 -10.86 5.29 -6.70
N PRO A 61 -10.62 5.34 -8.01
CA PRO A 61 -10.15 6.53 -8.69
C PRO A 61 -11.13 7.70 -8.66
N GLY A 62 -12.39 7.46 -8.42
CA GLY A 62 -13.41 8.50 -8.39
C GLY A 62 -14.16 8.56 -7.08
N GLY A 63 -14.50 9.75 -6.69
CA GLY A 63 -15.34 10.03 -5.54
C GLY A 63 -14.60 10.36 -4.25
N THR A 64 -15.21 11.25 -3.50
CA THR A 64 -14.86 11.47 -2.10
C THR A 64 -15.58 10.44 -1.25
N PRO A 65 -14.91 9.68 -0.39
CA PRO A 65 -15.60 8.83 0.56
C PRO A 65 -16.45 9.70 1.49
N ASN A 66 -17.71 9.28 1.69
CA ASN A 66 -18.71 9.99 2.49
C ASN A 66 -18.43 10.01 4.00
N VAL A 67 -17.20 9.82 4.41
CA VAL A 67 -16.84 9.74 5.83
C VAL A 67 -15.79 10.79 6.16
N ASN A 68 -16.25 11.95 6.62
CA ASN A 68 -15.44 13.01 7.28
C ASN A 68 -14.11 13.34 6.57
N GLY A 69 -14.09 13.39 5.25
CA GLY A 69 -12.87 13.65 4.48
C GLY A 69 -11.86 12.51 4.45
N ALA A 70 -12.17 11.36 5.04
CA ALA A 70 -11.32 10.18 4.96
C ALA A 70 -11.23 9.69 3.51
N GLY A 71 -10.01 9.48 3.04
CA GLY A 71 -9.73 8.94 1.70
C GLY A 71 -9.28 9.96 0.67
N LYS A 72 -9.08 11.24 1.06
CA LYS A 72 -8.29 12.18 0.26
C LYS A 72 -6.82 12.04 0.62
N LEU A 73 -5.97 12.02 -0.40
CA LEU A 73 -4.53 12.09 -0.19
C LEU A 73 -4.17 13.50 0.28
N SER A 74 -3.73 13.61 1.51
CA SER A 74 -3.32 14.90 2.08
C SER A 74 -1.82 15.16 1.95
N CYS A 75 -1.00 14.12 2.05
CA CYS A 75 0.45 14.23 1.92
C CYS A 75 1.04 13.05 1.17
N TYR A 76 2.01 13.31 0.32
CA TYR A 76 2.83 12.28 -0.31
C TYR A 76 4.31 12.65 -0.19
N PHE A 77 5.11 11.68 0.23
CA PHE A 77 6.55 11.83 0.45
C PHE A 77 7.31 10.89 -0.46
N GLY A 78 8.42 11.37 -1.02
CA GLY A 78 9.41 10.55 -1.70
C GLY A 78 10.79 10.85 -1.13
N ASP A 79 11.53 9.81 -0.78
CA ASP A 79 12.86 9.91 -0.17
C ASP A 79 12.93 10.86 1.05
N GLY A 80 11.86 10.85 1.85
CA GLY A 80 11.76 11.69 3.04
C GLY A 80 11.38 13.15 2.80
N ASN A 81 11.23 13.57 1.55
CA ASN A 81 10.84 14.92 1.18
C ASN A 81 9.35 14.96 0.80
N ILE A 82 8.70 16.09 1.10
CA ILE A 82 7.33 16.30 0.67
C ILE A 82 7.31 16.53 -0.86
N ILE A 83 6.47 15.78 -1.54
CA ILE A 83 6.24 15.92 -2.98
C ILE A 83 4.90 16.59 -3.25
N TYR A 84 3.89 16.23 -2.46
CA TYR A 84 2.54 16.77 -2.59
C TYR A 84 1.93 17.02 -1.21
N SER A 85 1.26 18.15 -1.06
CA SER A 85 0.46 18.47 0.13
C SER A 85 -0.88 19.10 -0.24
N GLN A 86 -1.91 18.71 0.50
CA GLN A 86 -3.21 19.37 0.52
C GLN A 86 -3.70 19.43 1.96
N LEU A 87 -3.64 20.63 2.53
CA LEU A 87 -3.84 20.86 3.96
C LEU A 87 -5.29 21.18 4.34
N ASP A 88 -6.28 20.78 3.52
CA ASP A 88 -7.70 21.07 3.77
C ASP A 88 -8.23 20.41 5.05
N SER A 89 -7.68 19.25 5.39
CA SER A 89 -8.17 18.41 6.50
C SER A 89 -7.14 18.19 7.61
N ILE A 90 -5.91 18.66 7.42
CA ILE A 90 -4.80 18.49 8.36
C ILE A 90 -4.00 19.81 8.45
N SER A 91 -3.39 20.06 9.59
CA SER A 91 -2.64 21.29 9.82
C SER A 91 -1.24 21.32 9.19
N SER A 92 -0.66 20.15 8.97
CA SER A 92 0.68 20.03 8.38
C SER A 92 0.97 18.58 7.92
N CYS A 93 1.88 18.46 6.95
CA CYS A 93 2.46 17.18 6.58
C CYS A 93 3.75 16.96 7.37
N VAL A 94 3.78 15.94 8.21
CA VAL A 94 4.97 15.57 8.98
C VAL A 94 5.43 14.19 8.55
N TYR A 95 6.63 14.11 8.00
CA TYR A 95 7.30 12.84 7.77
C TYR A 95 7.90 12.35 9.09
N SER A 96 7.24 11.40 9.73
CA SER A 96 7.84 10.71 10.86
C SER A 96 8.59 9.48 10.33
N ASN A 97 9.92 9.54 10.37
CA ASN A 97 10.76 8.35 10.35
C ASN A 97 10.58 7.58 11.67
N SER A 98 9.34 7.21 12.01
CA SER A 98 9.16 6.09 12.88
C SER A 98 9.58 4.86 12.07
N SER A 99 10.90 4.66 11.89
CA SER A 99 11.37 3.31 11.82
C SER A 99 10.69 2.64 12.99
N SER A 100 9.80 1.70 12.74
CA SER A 100 9.53 0.70 13.75
C SER A 100 10.93 0.25 14.13
N ASN A 101 11.43 0.74 15.23
CA ASN A 101 12.54 0.12 15.90
C ASN A 101 11.99 -1.26 16.27
N VAL A 102 12.06 -2.15 15.31
CA VAL A 102 12.39 -3.53 15.65
C VAL A 102 13.72 -3.32 16.36
N THR A 103 13.64 -3.09 17.65
CA THR A 103 14.79 -3.23 18.53
C THR A 103 15.41 -4.49 18.03
N ASN A 104 16.63 -4.39 17.48
CA ASN A 104 17.43 -5.56 17.21
C ASN A 104 17.46 -6.27 18.56
N LEU A 105 16.51 -7.18 18.75
CA LEU A 105 16.62 -8.18 19.77
C LEU A 105 17.93 -8.84 19.39
N SER A 106 18.99 -8.44 20.06
CA SER A 106 20.29 -9.08 19.96
C SER A 106 20.04 -10.49 20.47
N PHE A 107 19.63 -11.36 19.54
CA PHE A 107 19.55 -12.77 19.80
C PHE A 107 20.96 -13.24 20.01
N GLY A 108 21.35 -13.29 21.29
CA GLY A 108 22.66 -13.76 21.72
C GLY A 108 22.94 -15.24 21.40
N THR A 109 21.98 -15.89 20.73
CA THR A 109 22.13 -17.26 20.23
C THR A 109 21.36 -17.40 18.94
N SER A 110 21.98 -17.95 17.91
CA SER A 110 21.29 -18.31 16.68
C SER A 110 20.09 -19.22 17.00
N PRO A 111 18.90 -18.95 16.43
CA PRO A 111 17.73 -19.76 16.71
C PRO A 111 18.00 -21.23 16.37
N LYS A 112 17.63 -22.13 17.28
CA LYS A 112 17.81 -23.56 17.10
C LYS A 112 16.62 -24.17 16.41
N VAL A 113 16.89 -25.11 15.49
CA VAL A 113 15.83 -25.88 14.84
C VAL A 113 15.10 -26.73 15.87
N LYS A 114 13.78 -26.59 15.93
CA LYS A 114 12.91 -27.34 16.83
C LYS A 114 12.34 -28.59 16.17
N PHE A 115 11.80 -28.44 14.98
CA PHE A 115 11.27 -29.56 14.18
C PHE A 115 11.07 -29.14 12.71
N TYR A 116 10.77 -30.11 11.85
CA TYR A 116 10.47 -29.90 10.44
C TYR A 116 9.04 -30.35 10.13
N THR A 117 8.37 -29.65 9.19
CA THR A 117 7.10 -30.10 8.64
C THR A 117 7.12 -30.08 7.11
N ASP A 118 6.29 -30.92 6.51
CA ASP A 118 5.98 -30.86 5.08
C ASP A 118 5.01 -29.72 4.75
N LEU A 119 4.61 -29.60 3.48
CA LEU A 119 3.68 -28.57 3.03
C LEU A 119 2.27 -28.66 3.65
N PHE A 120 1.93 -29.83 4.23
CA PHE A 120 0.64 -30.09 4.88
C PHE A 120 0.71 -29.90 6.41
N GLY A 121 1.87 -29.48 6.92
CA GLY A 121 2.09 -29.28 8.36
C GLY A 121 2.38 -30.58 9.12
N LYS A 122 2.55 -31.72 8.43
CA LYS A 122 2.90 -33.02 9.06
C LYS A 122 4.38 -33.03 9.40
N LEU A 123 4.75 -33.51 10.60
CA LEU A 123 6.13 -33.72 11.01
C LEU A 123 6.87 -34.63 10.01
N THR A 124 8.05 -34.22 9.62
CA THR A 124 8.90 -34.95 8.64
C THR A 124 10.37 -34.79 9.00
N ASP A 125 11.19 -35.65 8.43
CA ASP A 125 12.63 -35.50 8.46
C ASP A 125 13.12 -34.69 7.24
N LEU A 126 14.38 -34.29 7.27
CA LEU A 126 15.04 -33.66 6.13
C LEU A 126 14.98 -34.57 4.90
N LYS A 127 14.40 -34.06 3.80
CA LYS A 127 14.34 -34.75 2.51
C LYS A 127 14.89 -33.86 1.42
N PHE A 128 15.71 -34.44 0.52
CA PHE A 128 16.20 -33.74 -0.66
C PHE A 128 15.09 -33.55 -1.69
N ASN A 129 15.17 -32.49 -2.48
CA ASN A 129 14.28 -32.15 -3.57
C ASN A 129 12.78 -32.02 -3.15
N THR A 130 12.54 -31.85 -1.85
CA THR A 130 11.18 -31.67 -1.31
C THR A 130 11.13 -30.40 -0.47
N PRO A 131 10.15 -29.53 -0.68
CA PRO A 131 9.99 -28.35 0.16
C PRO A 131 9.58 -28.75 1.58
N ILE A 132 10.29 -28.20 2.56
CA ILE A 132 10.02 -28.37 3.99
C ILE A 132 9.95 -27.02 4.69
N PHE A 133 9.24 -26.97 5.81
CA PHE A 133 9.24 -25.85 6.73
C PHE A 133 10.10 -26.19 7.95
N ILE A 134 11.03 -25.33 8.28
CA ILE A 134 11.88 -25.41 9.47
C ILE A 134 11.28 -24.51 10.53
N HIS A 135 10.91 -25.08 11.66
CA HIS A 135 10.41 -24.36 12.83
C HIS A 135 11.56 -24.19 13.83
N TYR A 136 11.76 -22.95 14.27
CA TYR A 136 12.81 -22.60 15.23
C TYR A 136 12.22 -22.41 16.62
N ASP A 137 13.09 -22.42 17.62
CA ASP A 137 12.72 -22.25 19.04
C ASP A 137 12.24 -20.83 19.38
N ASP A 138 12.59 -19.83 18.57
CA ASP A 138 12.13 -18.45 18.66
C ASP A 138 10.75 -18.21 18.01
N GLY A 139 10.12 -19.26 17.48
CA GLY A 139 8.83 -19.21 16.79
C GLY A 139 8.91 -18.84 15.31
N THR A 140 10.11 -18.56 14.79
CA THR A 140 10.25 -18.30 13.34
C THR A 140 10.06 -19.59 12.54
N VAL A 141 9.56 -19.45 11.32
CA VAL A 141 9.38 -20.54 10.37
C VAL A 141 10.00 -20.14 9.04
N LYS A 142 10.86 -21.01 8.48
CA LYS A 142 11.46 -20.77 7.16
C LYS A 142 11.19 -21.93 6.23
N LYS A 143 10.91 -21.61 4.95
CA LYS A 143 10.76 -22.62 3.89
C LYS A 143 12.10 -22.88 3.24
N TYR A 144 12.46 -24.16 3.11
CA TYR A 144 13.67 -24.61 2.44
C TYR A 144 13.39 -25.73 1.44
N ILE A 145 14.23 -25.82 0.43
CA ILE A 145 14.34 -26.94 -0.48
C ILE A 145 15.83 -27.30 -0.51
N TYR A 146 16.17 -28.48 -0.01
CA TYR A 146 17.53 -29.00 -0.14
C TYR A 146 17.63 -29.72 -1.49
N LEU A 147 18.54 -29.25 -2.33
CA LEU A 147 18.84 -29.87 -3.61
C LEU A 147 19.98 -30.87 -3.43
N ASP A 148 19.91 -31.99 -4.19
CA ASP A 148 20.93 -33.03 -4.21
C ASP A 148 22.13 -32.60 -5.04
#